data_6b045b16b7f87a4892eb91779baab744
#
_entry.id   6b045b16b7f87a4892eb91779baab744
#
_cell.length_a   1.000
_cell.length_b   1.000
_cell.length_c   1.000
_cell.angle_alpha   90.00
_cell.angle_beta   90.00
_cell.angle_gamma   90.00
#
_symmetry.space_group_name_H-M   'P 1'
#
loop_
_entity.id
_entity.type
_entity.pdbx_description
1 polymer ?
#
loop_
_entity_poly.entity_id
_entity_poly.type
_entity_poly.pdbx_seq_one_letter_code
_entity_poly.pdbx_strand_id
1 'polypeptide(L)'
;MSVKLRLSGLSDHDKKHIDRTLTINEDVDVFDVVKESSGRSVLLPFSFARSFTAPTALSNPVVSPTSTDFTGTLRPHQQKVRDDAIRSLSDTGSIVISAEPGFGKTITSIEMICAINVPTIIFVKQAMIMDQWRDAIAKHAPNKKVAKITSNKAIDHNADIYLTNPIIL
;
A
#
# COMPACT_ATOMS: atom_id res chain seq x y z
N MET A 1 -1.97 4.19 5.53
CA MET A 1 -3.42 3.82 5.61
C MET A 1 -3.72 3.34 7.01
N SER A 2 -4.79 3.86 7.59
CA SER A 2 -5.30 3.46 8.91
C SER A 2 -6.72 2.93 8.78
N VAL A 3 -7.09 2.03 9.65
CA VAL A 3 -8.44 1.48 9.77
C VAL A 3 -9.07 2.02 11.05
N LYS A 4 -10.29 2.49 10.94
CA LYS A 4 -11.07 3.00 12.06
C LYS A 4 -11.88 1.87 12.69
N LEU A 5 -11.60 1.56 13.95
CA LEU A 5 -12.33 0.57 14.74
C LEU A 5 -13.08 1.25 15.88
N ARG A 6 -14.33 0.85 16.14
CA ARG A 6 -15.08 1.32 17.32
C ARG A 6 -14.59 0.61 18.56
N LEU A 7 -14.22 1.36 19.60
CA LEU A 7 -13.74 0.79 20.86
C LEU A 7 -14.82 -0.05 21.59
N SER A 8 -16.09 0.23 21.36
CA SER A 8 -17.21 -0.55 21.93
C SER A 8 -17.31 -1.99 21.36
N GLY A 9 -16.71 -2.24 20.19
CA GLY A 9 -16.68 -3.56 19.55
C GLY A 9 -15.44 -4.38 19.90
N LEU A 10 -14.50 -3.83 20.67
CA LEU A 10 -13.27 -4.48 21.06
C LEU A 10 -13.37 -5.00 22.49
N SER A 11 -12.84 -6.21 22.74
CA SER A 11 -12.69 -6.75 24.09
C SER A 11 -11.70 -5.93 24.91
N ASP A 12 -11.74 -6.03 26.22
CA ASP A 12 -10.77 -5.36 27.10
C ASP A 12 -9.36 -5.93 26.93
N HIS A 13 -9.24 -7.18 26.52
CA HIS A 13 -7.98 -7.81 26.12
C HIS A 13 -7.41 -7.13 24.86
N ASP A 14 -8.23 -6.92 23.83
CA ASP A 14 -7.81 -6.29 22.58
C ASP A 14 -7.39 -4.83 22.80
N LYS A 15 -8.13 -4.09 23.64
CA LYS A 15 -7.77 -2.70 24.01
C LYS A 15 -6.41 -2.65 24.69
N LYS A 16 -6.14 -3.54 25.66
CA LYS A 16 -4.83 -3.65 26.31
C LYS A 16 -3.72 -4.07 25.35
N HIS A 17 -4.04 -4.93 24.39
CA HIS A 17 -3.07 -5.35 23.38
C HIS A 17 -2.71 -4.21 22.43
N ILE A 18 -3.68 -3.42 21.98
CA ILE A 18 -3.47 -2.20 21.17
C ILE A 18 -2.56 -1.22 21.91
N ASP A 19 -2.92 -0.90 23.14
CA ASP A 19 -2.19 0.03 24.00
C ASP A 19 -0.73 -0.42 24.17
N ARG A 20 -0.52 -1.66 24.60
CA ARG A 20 0.82 -2.22 24.83
C ARG A 20 1.69 -2.30 23.56
N THR A 21 1.09 -2.54 22.40
CA THR A 21 1.85 -2.79 21.17
C THR A 21 2.15 -1.51 20.39
N LEU A 22 1.26 -0.52 20.48
CA LEU A 22 1.35 0.72 19.70
C LEU A 22 1.81 1.92 20.52
N THR A 23 2.00 1.80 21.82
CA THR A 23 2.67 2.83 22.65
C THR A 23 4.17 2.61 22.61
N ILE A 24 4.94 3.54 22.06
CA ILE A 24 6.41 3.40 21.90
C ILE A 24 7.15 3.89 23.15
N ASN A 25 6.65 4.93 23.80
CA ASN A 25 7.11 5.45 25.09
C ASN A 25 5.89 5.96 25.86
N GLU A 26 6.01 6.19 27.16
CA GLU A 26 4.91 6.63 28.00
C GLU A 26 4.16 7.89 27.48
N ASP A 27 4.77 8.65 26.57
CA ASP A 27 4.24 9.91 26.02
C ASP A 27 3.94 9.91 24.51
N VAL A 28 4.14 8.80 23.80
CA VAL A 28 3.95 8.76 22.32
C VAL A 28 3.07 7.58 21.90
N ASP A 29 1.82 7.88 21.65
CA ASP A 29 0.89 6.93 21.02
C ASP A 29 1.09 6.89 19.50
N VAL A 30 1.20 5.71 18.92
CA VAL A 30 1.27 5.48 17.46
C VAL A 30 -0.13 5.38 16.85
N PHE A 31 -1.16 5.62 17.64
CA PHE A 31 -2.55 5.57 17.21
C PHE A 31 -3.35 6.75 17.74
N ASP A 32 -4.32 7.19 16.94
CA ASP A 32 -5.21 8.29 17.29
C ASP A 32 -6.54 7.76 17.82
N VAL A 33 -6.97 8.27 18.98
CA VAL A 33 -8.32 8.05 19.50
C VAL A 33 -9.22 9.17 19.05
N VAL A 34 -10.14 8.86 18.14
CA VAL A 34 -11.12 9.82 17.62
C VAL A 34 -12.38 9.78 18.46
N LYS A 35 -12.74 10.91 19.06
CA LYS A 35 -14.02 11.09 19.77
C LYS A 35 -15.09 11.51 18.77
N GLU A 36 -16.15 10.74 18.67
CA GLU A 36 -17.31 11.04 17.84
C GLU A 36 -18.60 11.13 18.68
N SER A 37 -19.62 11.75 18.13
CA SER A 37 -20.96 11.79 18.76
C SER A 37 -21.56 10.39 19.01
N SER A 38 -21.11 9.38 18.25
CA SER A 38 -21.54 7.98 18.35
C SER A 38 -20.64 7.10 19.22
N GLY A 39 -19.60 7.68 19.88
CA GLY A 39 -18.67 6.94 20.73
C GLY A 39 -17.19 7.21 20.43
N ARG A 40 -16.30 6.40 21.01
CA ARG A 40 -14.85 6.47 20.76
C ARG A 40 -14.45 5.46 19.70
N SER A 41 -13.65 5.89 18.76
CA SER A 41 -13.03 5.05 17.74
C SER A 41 -11.50 5.20 17.81
N VAL A 42 -10.78 4.16 17.40
CA VAL A 42 -9.33 4.18 17.30
C VAL A 42 -8.92 4.00 15.84
N LEU A 43 -7.92 4.77 15.39
CA LEU A 43 -7.29 4.62 14.08
C LEU A 43 -6.05 3.75 14.24
N LEU A 44 -6.05 2.57 13.63
CA LEU A 44 -4.96 1.61 13.71
C LEU A 44 -4.29 1.45 12.34
N PRO A 45 -2.97 1.17 12.29
CA PRO A 45 -2.31 0.73 11.06
C PRO A 45 -3.05 -0.45 10.44
N PHE A 46 -3.23 -0.43 9.12
CA PHE A 46 -4.05 -1.41 8.40
C PHE A 46 -3.69 -2.87 8.71
N SER A 47 -2.39 -3.19 8.66
CA SER A 47 -1.90 -4.55 8.93
C SER A 47 -2.19 -5.01 10.36
N PHE A 48 -2.10 -4.10 11.33
CA PHE A 48 -2.39 -4.39 12.73
C PHE A 48 -3.89 -4.52 12.99
N ALA A 49 -4.71 -3.67 12.37
CA ALA A 49 -6.17 -3.69 12.51
C ALA A 49 -6.80 -5.02 12.05
N ARG A 50 -6.18 -5.72 11.09
CA ARG A 50 -6.65 -7.02 10.60
C ARG A 50 -6.69 -8.11 11.67
N SER A 51 -5.88 -8.02 12.71
CA SER A 51 -5.91 -9.00 13.82
C SER A 51 -7.18 -8.90 14.68
N PHE A 52 -7.89 -7.78 14.61
CA PHE A 52 -9.11 -7.51 15.40
C PHE A 52 -10.40 -7.56 14.58
N THR A 53 -10.29 -7.58 13.27
CA THR A 53 -11.45 -7.67 12.37
C THR A 53 -11.49 -9.06 11.76
N ALA A 54 -12.64 -9.72 11.84
CA ALA A 54 -12.86 -10.87 10.97
C ALA A 54 -12.52 -10.45 9.54
N PRO A 55 -11.87 -11.29 8.73
CA PRO A 55 -11.57 -10.97 7.36
C PRO A 55 -12.90 -10.71 6.65
N THR A 56 -13.34 -9.45 6.68
CA THR A 56 -14.32 -8.98 5.69
C THR A 56 -13.61 -9.29 4.39
N ALA A 57 -14.20 -10.16 3.58
CA ALA A 57 -13.65 -10.56 2.31
C ALA A 57 -13.43 -9.31 1.44
N LEU A 58 -12.34 -8.61 1.68
CA LEU A 58 -11.69 -7.87 0.63
C LEU A 58 -11.39 -8.97 -0.37
N SER A 59 -12.18 -9.04 -1.43
CA SER A 59 -11.90 -9.92 -2.55
C SER A 59 -10.42 -9.74 -2.83
N ASN A 60 -9.63 -10.78 -2.52
CA ASN A 60 -8.21 -10.77 -2.79
C ASN A 60 -8.11 -10.38 -4.26
N PRO A 61 -7.35 -9.34 -4.63
CA PRO A 61 -7.20 -8.97 -6.01
C PRO A 61 -6.80 -10.26 -6.75
N VAL A 62 -7.59 -10.64 -7.75
CA VAL A 62 -7.26 -11.81 -8.56
C VAL A 62 -5.97 -11.45 -9.28
N VAL A 63 -4.87 -11.97 -8.77
CA VAL A 63 -3.57 -11.80 -9.40
C VAL A 63 -3.58 -12.65 -10.65
N SER A 64 -3.70 -12.01 -11.80
CA SER A 64 -3.53 -12.71 -13.08
C SER A 64 -2.03 -13.03 -13.24
N PRO A 65 -1.64 -14.31 -13.34
CA PRO A 65 -0.23 -14.67 -13.43
C PRO A 65 0.44 -14.25 -14.75
N THR A 66 -0.32 -13.78 -15.71
CA THR A 66 0.13 -13.32 -17.03
C THR A 66 -0.35 -11.90 -17.29
N SER A 67 0.39 -10.93 -16.76
CA SER A 67 0.20 -9.55 -17.19
C SER A 67 0.87 -9.36 -18.55
N THR A 68 0.07 -9.06 -19.56
CA THR A 68 0.54 -8.66 -20.89
C THR A 68 1.02 -7.21 -20.94
N ASP A 69 0.85 -6.46 -19.87
CA ASP A 69 1.16 -5.03 -19.81
C ASP A 69 2.60 -4.72 -19.46
N PHE A 70 3.36 -5.68 -18.92
CA PHE A 70 4.76 -5.51 -18.60
C PHE A 70 5.66 -5.92 -19.77
N THR A 71 6.49 -4.99 -20.26
CA THR A 71 7.37 -5.18 -21.42
C THR A 71 8.83 -5.46 -21.05
N GLY A 72 9.08 -5.87 -19.83
CA GLY A 72 10.44 -6.17 -19.36
C GLY A 72 10.64 -7.65 -19.03
N THR A 73 11.86 -7.98 -18.65
CA THR A 73 12.19 -9.30 -18.09
C THR A 73 12.84 -9.09 -16.72
N LEU A 74 12.29 -9.69 -15.69
CA LEU A 74 12.90 -9.69 -14.36
C LEU A 74 14.05 -10.68 -14.31
N ARG A 75 15.12 -10.32 -13.60
CA ARG A 75 16.22 -11.24 -13.28
C ARG A 75 15.72 -12.34 -12.32
N PRO A 76 16.34 -13.53 -12.26
CA PRO A 76 15.85 -14.64 -11.41
C PRO A 76 15.64 -14.26 -9.94
N HIS A 77 16.55 -13.46 -9.36
CA HIS A 77 16.40 -13.00 -7.98
C HIS A 77 15.25 -11.98 -7.79
N GLN A 78 14.94 -11.17 -8.81
CA GLN A 78 13.79 -10.26 -8.80
C GLN A 78 12.47 -11.03 -8.93
N GLN A 79 12.44 -12.08 -9.77
CA GLN A 79 11.26 -12.95 -9.92
C GLN A 79 10.91 -13.61 -8.59
N LYS A 80 11.90 -14.15 -7.88
CA LYS A 80 11.68 -14.75 -6.56
C LYS A 80 11.07 -13.75 -5.57
N VAL A 81 11.63 -12.54 -5.48
CA VAL A 81 11.09 -11.50 -4.58
C VAL A 81 9.69 -11.10 -5.00
N ARG A 82 9.41 -10.99 -6.29
CA ARG A 82 8.07 -10.70 -6.81
C ARG A 82 7.06 -11.78 -6.42
N ASP A 83 7.39 -13.06 -6.61
CA ASP A 83 6.49 -14.18 -6.30
C ASP A 83 6.18 -14.25 -4.80
N ASP A 84 7.21 -14.10 -3.97
CA ASP A 84 7.06 -14.08 -2.51
C ASP A 84 6.23 -12.87 -2.06
N ALA A 85 6.43 -11.71 -2.68
CA ALA A 85 5.70 -10.49 -2.41
C ALA A 85 4.21 -10.61 -2.76
N ILE A 86 3.89 -11.11 -3.94
CA ILE A 86 2.49 -11.30 -4.38
C ILE A 86 1.77 -12.30 -3.48
N ARG A 87 2.43 -13.42 -3.12
CA ARG A 87 1.88 -14.39 -2.17
C ARG A 87 1.58 -13.72 -0.83
N SER A 88 2.54 -13.01 -0.26
CA SER A 88 2.37 -12.31 1.02
C SER A 88 1.26 -11.26 0.96
N LEU A 89 1.16 -10.49 -0.12
CA LEU A 89 0.07 -9.53 -0.32
C LEU A 89 -1.30 -10.22 -0.37
N SER A 90 -1.40 -11.39 -1.02
CA SER A 90 -2.63 -12.17 -1.05
C SER A 90 -3.02 -12.69 0.34
N ASP A 91 -2.04 -13.10 1.14
CA ASP A 91 -2.27 -13.69 2.45
C ASP A 91 -2.53 -12.63 3.53
N THR A 92 -1.70 -11.58 3.56
CA THR A 92 -1.69 -10.59 4.64
C THR A 92 -2.19 -9.20 4.24
N GLY A 93 -2.27 -8.89 2.94
CA GLY A 93 -2.66 -7.59 2.40
C GLY A 93 -1.60 -6.50 2.53
N SER A 94 -0.40 -6.82 3.04
CA SER A 94 0.69 -5.86 3.17
C SER A 94 2.04 -6.56 3.12
N ILE A 95 3.07 -5.85 2.64
CA ILE A 95 4.43 -6.36 2.57
C ILE A 95 5.45 -5.22 2.64
N VAL A 96 6.61 -5.50 3.20
CA VAL A 96 7.79 -4.66 3.14
C VAL A 96 8.88 -5.39 2.35
N ILE A 97 9.33 -4.80 1.25
CA ILE A 97 10.44 -5.32 0.44
C ILE A 97 11.71 -4.57 0.81
N SER A 98 12.62 -5.26 1.50
CA SER A 98 13.96 -4.75 1.79
C SER A 98 14.93 -5.30 0.73
N ALA A 99 15.57 -4.40 -0.01
CA ALA A 99 16.54 -4.78 -1.04
C ALA A 99 17.61 -3.70 -1.20
N GLU A 100 18.80 -4.12 -1.57
CA GLU A 100 19.97 -3.26 -1.74
C GLU A 100 19.79 -2.21 -2.85
N PRO A 101 20.56 -1.11 -2.83
CA PRO A 101 20.67 -0.22 -3.98
C PRO A 101 21.10 -0.99 -5.23
N GLY A 102 20.50 -0.67 -6.38
CA GLY A 102 20.79 -1.39 -7.63
C GLY A 102 20.04 -2.72 -7.85
N PHE A 103 19.33 -3.23 -6.86
CA PHE A 103 18.49 -4.43 -7.00
C PHE A 103 17.47 -4.33 -8.17
N GLY A 104 16.97 -3.12 -8.44
CA GLY A 104 15.89 -2.89 -9.41
C GLY A 104 14.50 -2.89 -8.77
N LYS A 105 14.38 -2.35 -7.56
CA LYS A 105 13.10 -2.25 -6.83
C LYS A 105 11.98 -1.68 -7.70
N THR A 106 12.26 -0.61 -8.45
CA THR A 106 11.28 0.07 -9.29
C THR A 106 10.72 -0.84 -10.38
N ILE A 107 11.58 -1.53 -11.13
CA ILE A 107 11.12 -2.43 -12.21
C ILE A 107 10.35 -3.63 -11.65
N THR A 108 10.78 -4.18 -10.51
CA THR A 108 10.07 -5.27 -9.82
C THR A 108 8.70 -4.82 -9.35
N SER A 109 8.59 -3.60 -8.80
CA SER A 109 7.29 -3.05 -8.37
C SER A 109 6.37 -2.75 -9.56
N ILE A 110 6.89 -2.27 -10.69
CA ILE A 110 6.07 -2.05 -11.90
C ILE A 110 5.52 -3.38 -12.42
N GLU A 111 6.32 -4.43 -12.44
CA GLU A 111 5.84 -5.75 -12.84
C GLU A 111 4.76 -6.26 -11.89
N MET A 112 4.93 -6.09 -10.56
CA MET A 112 3.90 -6.44 -9.58
C MET A 112 2.59 -5.66 -9.80
N ILE A 113 2.67 -4.35 -10.09
CA ILE A 113 1.50 -3.52 -10.41
C ILE A 113 0.77 -4.06 -11.63
N CYS A 114 1.51 -4.44 -12.67
CA CYS A 114 0.93 -5.05 -13.86
C CYS A 114 0.30 -6.41 -13.55
N ALA A 115 0.97 -7.27 -12.77
CA ALA A 115 0.47 -8.59 -12.41
C ALA A 115 -0.80 -8.53 -11.54
N ILE A 116 -0.86 -7.61 -10.59
CA ILE A 116 -2.01 -7.42 -9.70
C ILE A 116 -3.16 -6.73 -10.45
N ASN A 117 -2.84 -5.84 -11.40
CA ASN A 117 -3.76 -5.16 -12.30
C ASN A 117 -4.94 -4.45 -11.60
N VAL A 118 -4.65 -3.71 -10.55
CA VAL A 118 -5.61 -2.84 -9.85
C VAL A 118 -5.13 -1.39 -9.89
N PRO A 119 -6.04 -0.39 -9.81
CA PRO A 119 -5.64 1.00 -9.68
C PRO A 119 -4.67 1.19 -8.51
N THR A 120 -3.50 1.77 -8.78
CA THR A 120 -2.40 1.82 -7.82
C THR A 120 -1.98 3.25 -7.54
N ILE A 121 -1.74 3.57 -6.27
CA ILE A 121 -1.16 4.86 -5.86
C ILE A 121 0.27 4.64 -5.40
N ILE A 122 1.20 5.40 -5.98
CA ILE A 122 2.63 5.40 -5.60
C ILE A 122 2.94 6.72 -4.89
N PHE A 123 3.31 6.60 -3.62
CA PHE A 123 3.74 7.73 -2.81
C PHE A 123 5.24 7.93 -2.90
N VAL A 124 5.67 9.12 -3.31
CA VAL A 124 7.09 9.49 -3.38
C VAL A 124 7.33 10.86 -2.76
N LYS A 125 8.41 10.99 -2.00
CA LYS A 125 8.68 12.21 -1.25
C LYS A 125 9.15 13.38 -2.14
N GLN A 126 9.83 13.10 -3.25
CA GLN A 126 10.47 14.11 -4.09
C GLN A 126 9.92 14.07 -5.52
N ALA A 127 9.74 15.24 -6.13
CA ALA A 127 9.26 15.38 -7.49
C ALA A 127 10.16 14.67 -8.52
N MET A 128 11.49 14.75 -8.34
CA MET A 128 12.45 14.05 -9.21
C MET A 128 12.23 12.53 -9.22
N ILE A 129 11.94 11.92 -8.06
CA ILE A 129 11.65 10.48 -7.98
C ILE A 129 10.32 10.18 -8.68
N MET A 130 9.36 11.10 -8.60
CA MET A 130 8.08 10.96 -9.32
C MET A 130 8.28 10.92 -10.85
N ASP A 131 9.17 11.76 -11.36
CA ASP A 131 9.53 11.74 -12.78
C ASP A 131 10.25 10.44 -13.18
N GLN A 132 11.17 9.96 -12.36
CA GLN A 132 11.84 8.67 -12.58
C GLN A 132 10.83 7.50 -12.61
N TRP A 133 9.84 7.49 -11.73
CA TRP A 133 8.77 6.50 -11.75
C TRP A 133 7.94 6.58 -13.02
N ARG A 134 7.52 7.79 -13.41
CA ARG A 134 6.78 8.00 -14.66
C ARG A 134 7.53 7.46 -15.87
N ASP A 135 8.82 7.79 -15.98
CA ASP A 135 9.65 7.38 -17.11
C ASP A 135 9.88 5.85 -17.11
N ALA A 136 10.06 5.26 -15.92
CA ALA A 136 10.17 3.82 -15.79
C ALA A 136 8.86 3.10 -16.16
N ILE A 137 7.70 3.63 -15.77
CA ILE A 137 6.39 3.07 -16.14
C ILE A 137 6.19 3.18 -17.64
N ALA A 138 6.46 4.34 -18.25
CA ALA A 138 6.35 4.53 -19.70
C ALA A 138 7.23 3.53 -20.48
N LYS A 139 8.39 3.17 -19.94
CA LYS A 139 9.30 2.21 -20.54
C LYS A 139 8.83 0.75 -20.37
N HIS A 140 8.34 0.38 -19.20
CA HIS A 140 8.12 -1.01 -18.83
C HIS A 140 6.63 -1.43 -18.76
N ALA A 141 5.72 -0.47 -18.79
CA ALA A 141 4.28 -0.67 -18.84
C ALA A 141 3.60 0.41 -19.68
N PRO A 142 3.93 0.52 -20.98
CA PRO A 142 3.51 1.63 -21.85
C PRO A 142 1.98 1.73 -22.01
N ASN A 143 1.25 0.66 -21.78
CA ASN A 143 -0.22 0.64 -21.89
C ASN A 143 -0.92 1.18 -20.63
N LYS A 144 -0.19 1.39 -19.52
CA LYS A 144 -0.76 1.92 -18.28
C LYS A 144 -0.83 3.43 -18.31
N LYS A 145 -2.01 3.97 -18.02
CA LYS A 145 -2.22 5.42 -17.89
C LYS A 145 -1.72 5.91 -16.54
N VAL A 146 -0.83 6.90 -16.57
CA VAL A 146 -0.23 7.48 -15.35
C VAL A 146 -0.76 8.89 -15.14
N ALA A 147 -1.28 9.18 -13.96
CA ALA A 147 -1.66 10.51 -13.52
C ALA A 147 -0.76 10.99 -12.38
N LYS A 148 -0.34 12.26 -12.41
CA LYS A 148 0.29 12.93 -11.27
C LYS A 148 -0.75 13.69 -10.49
N ILE A 149 -0.85 13.43 -9.19
CA ILE A 149 -1.67 14.22 -8.27
C ILE A 149 -0.76 15.25 -7.61
N THR A 150 -0.87 16.50 -8.07
CA THR A 150 -0.10 17.64 -7.55
C THR A 150 -0.97 18.63 -6.76
N SER A 151 -2.28 18.46 -6.81
CA SER A 151 -3.25 19.24 -6.03
C SER A 151 -4.59 18.51 -6.01
N ASN A 152 -5.46 18.86 -5.06
CA ASN A 152 -6.80 18.27 -4.92
C ASN A 152 -7.80 18.70 -6.02
N LYS A 153 -7.38 19.49 -7.04
CA LYS A 153 -8.31 20.16 -7.95
C LYS A 153 -8.68 19.39 -9.22
N ALA A 154 -7.92 18.37 -9.62
CA ALA A 154 -8.27 17.58 -10.80
C ALA A 154 -7.57 16.20 -10.71
N ILE A 155 -8.27 15.22 -10.21
CA ILE A 155 -7.81 13.82 -10.24
C ILE A 155 -8.42 13.18 -11.48
N ASP A 156 -7.58 12.68 -12.39
CA ASP A 156 -8.06 11.83 -13.49
C ASP A 156 -8.43 10.46 -12.93
N HIS A 157 -9.73 10.23 -12.74
CA HIS A 157 -10.26 8.97 -12.20
C HIS A 157 -10.10 7.76 -13.14
N ASN A 158 -9.62 7.98 -14.37
CA ASN A 158 -9.44 6.92 -15.38
C ASN A 158 -7.96 6.50 -15.51
N ALA A 159 -7.09 6.90 -14.61
CA ALA A 159 -5.71 6.46 -14.59
C ALA A 159 -5.56 5.10 -13.90
N ASP A 160 -4.60 4.30 -14.38
CA ASP A 160 -4.25 3.02 -13.78
C ASP A 160 -3.27 3.21 -12.61
N ILE A 161 -2.39 4.20 -12.73
CA ILE A 161 -1.33 4.48 -11.75
C ILE A 161 -1.33 5.97 -11.41
N TYR A 162 -1.37 6.26 -10.11
CA TYR A 162 -1.31 7.61 -9.56
C TYR A 162 0.02 7.84 -8.87
N LEU A 163 0.72 8.91 -9.24
CA LEU A 163 1.95 9.35 -8.59
C LEU A 163 1.66 10.58 -7.73
N THR A 164 2.00 10.54 -6.46
CA THR A 164 1.73 11.66 -5.55
C THR A 164 2.77 11.79 -4.45
N ASN A 165 2.75 12.92 -3.78
CA ASN A 165 3.52 13.18 -2.57
C ASN A 165 2.59 13.10 -1.36
N PRO A 166 2.99 12.44 -0.24
CA PRO A 166 2.17 12.36 0.98
C PRO A 166 1.73 13.71 1.57
N ILE A 167 2.43 14.80 1.25
CA ILE A 167 2.12 16.16 1.75
C ILE A 167 0.93 16.79 0.99
N ILE A 168 0.56 16.26 -0.16
CA ILE A 168 -0.46 16.85 -1.05
C ILE A 168 -1.86 16.27 -0.77
N LEU A 169 -1.93 15.11 -0.12
CA LEU A 169 -3.16 14.43 0.26
C LEU A 169 -3.55 14.75 1.70
#